data_86b2554de029e4e8a66c6c16eee6327f
#
_entry.id   86b2554de029e4e8a66c6c16eee6327f
#
_cell.length_a   1.000
_cell.length_b   1.000
_cell.length_c   1.000
_cell.angle_alpha   90.00
_cell.angle_beta   90.00
_cell.angle_gamma   90.00
#
_symmetry.space_group_name_H-M   'P 1'
#
loop_
_entity.id
_entity.type
_entity.pdbx_description
1 polymer ?
#
loop_
_entity_poly.entity_id
_entity_poly.type
_entity_poly.pdbx_seq_one_letter_code
_entity_poly.pdbx_strand_id
1 'polypeptide(L)'
;MKLAYLLSEYPTLGHTYLLREVRGLRGLGWKIQTVSIRKPELRDSDLSLAEREELTSTWYILAGSPLEFLRAHALTFCSRPRRYLSGLGTAWRFGRFHPRRSAFAMAYFVEAVVAGYRLQEAGITHVHSDFSSTVALILGRVFDIGISLTLHGPAEFVDPEGFRLKEKVQAAKFVCGISYFGRSQIMLWSSPSDWDKLEVTPLGIDVSGWLPATFRERPAPFELISVGRLAAVKGYPLLIDAVARLLDQRRDVRLTLAGDGPERAYLEEHARRLGITSRIIFAGWTNQAALRELYRKSDLCVLSSFAEGVPVVLMEAMAAGVPCVAPRITGIPELIRHGIDGILVTPSDTEELAGAIAGLMDEPELRRQMAKSCRERIADKYDLSKNVRLLSDVFIRRLSLNDRPHAAPR
;
A
#
# COMPACT_ATOMS: atom_id res chain seq x y z
N MET A 1 -25.52 0.52 0.06
CA MET A 1 -25.01 1.44 -0.97
C MET A 1 -24.17 0.66 -1.97
N LYS A 2 -24.22 0.99 -3.27
CA LYS A 2 -23.47 0.30 -4.32
C LYS A 2 -22.35 1.23 -4.81
N LEU A 3 -21.10 0.77 -4.79
CA LEU A 3 -19.93 1.53 -5.27
C LEU A 3 -18.96 0.62 -6.03
N ALA A 4 -18.06 1.22 -6.80
CA ALA A 4 -16.96 0.48 -7.41
C ALA A 4 -15.64 0.79 -6.71
N TYR A 5 -14.77 -0.23 -6.60
CA TYR A 5 -13.35 -0.09 -6.28
C TYR A 5 -12.54 -0.17 -7.56
N LEU A 6 -11.86 0.90 -7.91
CA LEU A 6 -11.03 0.99 -9.12
C LEU A 6 -9.56 0.87 -8.77
N LEU A 7 -8.92 -0.16 -9.29
CA LEU A 7 -7.58 -0.61 -8.94
C LEU A 7 -6.72 -0.74 -10.21
N SER A 8 -5.41 -0.58 -10.11
CA SER A 8 -4.51 -0.76 -11.24
C SER A 8 -4.38 -2.24 -11.62
N GLU A 9 -4.23 -3.09 -10.61
CA GLU A 9 -4.14 -4.54 -10.72
C GLU A 9 -4.71 -5.18 -9.45
N TYR A 10 -5.62 -6.16 -9.60
CA TYR A 10 -6.29 -6.77 -8.47
C TYR A 10 -6.87 -8.15 -8.82
N PRO A 11 -6.80 -9.16 -7.88
CA PRO A 11 -6.04 -9.12 -6.64
C PRO A 11 -4.53 -9.25 -6.89
N THR A 12 -3.68 -8.71 -6.01
CA THR A 12 -2.23 -8.85 -6.13
C THR A 12 -1.61 -9.35 -4.83
N LEU A 13 -0.57 -10.16 -4.95
CA LEU A 13 0.16 -10.71 -3.82
C LEU A 13 0.89 -9.63 -3.00
N GLY A 14 1.26 -8.52 -3.65
CA GLY A 14 1.92 -7.39 -2.99
C GLY A 14 0.99 -6.46 -2.21
N HIS A 15 -0.31 -6.50 -2.47
CA HIS A 15 -1.31 -5.62 -1.85
C HIS A 15 -2.46 -6.41 -1.22
N THR A 16 -2.14 -7.44 -0.44
CA THR A 16 -3.13 -8.32 0.22
C THR A 16 -4.07 -7.56 1.15
N TYR A 17 -3.67 -6.39 1.64
CA TYR A 17 -4.51 -5.52 2.45
C TYR A 17 -5.74 -4.99 1.69
N LEU A 18 -5.63 -4.71 0.37
CA LEU A 18 -6.78 -4.30 -0.45
C LEU A 18 -7.83 -5.42 -0.56
N LEU A 19 -7.38 -6.66 -0.76
CA LEU A 19 -8.26 -7.82 -0.75
C LEU A 19 -9.04 -7.91 0.57
N ARG A 20 -8.34 -7.77 1.69
CA ARG A 20 -8.91 -7.84 3.04
C ARG A 20 -9.88 -6.68 3.28
N GLU A 21 -9.54 -5.46 2.85
CA GLU A 21 -10.38 -4.28 2.97
C GLU A 21 -11.69 -4.44 2.19
N VAL A 22 -11.62 -4.79 0.90
CA VAL A 22 -12.79 -5.00 0.05
C VAL A 22 -13.71 -6.09 0.63
N ARG A 23 -13.15 -7.23 1.05
CA ARG A 23 -13.93 -8.31 1.66
C ARG A 23 -14.52 -7.90 3.01
N GLY A 24 -13.78 -7.15 3.81
CA GLY A 24 -14.25 -6.61 5.08
C GLY A 24 -15.43 -5.66 4.90
N LEU A 25 -15.35 -4.73 3.94
CA LEU A 25 -16.46 -3.83 3.60
C LEU A 25 -17.68 -4.60 3.07
N ARG A 26 -17.50 -5.61 2.23
CA ARG A 26 -18.60 -6.49 1.79
C ARG A 26 -19.24 -7.23 2.97
N GLY A 27 -18.44 -7.67 3.96
CA GLY A 27 -18.92 -8.24 5.21
C GLY A 27 -19.76 -7.27 6.05
N LEU A 28 -19.55 -5.97 5.92
CA LEU A 28 -20.36 -4.91 6.53
C LEU A 28 -21.60 -4.51 5.68
N GLY A 29 -21.90 -5.26 4.60
CA GLY A 29 -23.09 -5.06 3.77
C GLY A 29 -22.90 -4.12 2.58
N TRP A 30 -21.68 -3.66 2.28
CA TRP A 30 -21.40 -2.86 1.10
C TRP A 30 -21.49 -3.71 -0.18
N LYS A 31 -22.20 -3.19 -1.19
CA LYS A 31 -22.22 -3.79 -2.53
C LYS A 31 -21.09 -3.22 -3.35
N ILE A 32 -19.92 -3.87 -3.33
CA ILE A 32 -18.72 -3.41 -3.99
C ILE A 32 -18.48 -4.20 -5.28
N GLN A 33 -18.42 -3.49 -6.41
CA GLN A 33 -17.90 -4.02 -7.66
C GLN A 33 -16.42 -3.68 -7.78
N THR A 34 -15.55 -4.69 -7.78
CA THR A 34 -14.13 -4.52 -8.06
C THR A 34 -13.90 -4.36 -9.56
N VAL A 35 -13.16 -3.32 -9.92
CA VAL A 35 -12.76 -2.99 -11.30
C VAL A 35 -11.26 -2.85 -11.34
N SER A 36 -10.60 -3.64 -12.13
CA SER A 36 -9.14 -3.62 -12.28
C SER A 36 -8.77 -3.25 -13.71
N ILE A 37 -7.76 -2.39 -13.85
CA ILE A 37 -7.26 -2.02 -15.18
C ILE A 37 -6.65 -3.26 -15.84
N ARG A 38 -5.74 -3.94 -15.14
CA ARG A 38 -5.03 -5.12 -15.63
C ARG A 38 -5.48 -6.36 -14.88
N LYS A 39 -5.51 -7.49 -15.59
CA LYS A 39 -5.62 -8.80 -14.96
C LYS A 39 -4.25 -9.23 -14.47
N PRO A 40 -4.09 -9.63 -13.20
CA PRO A 40 -2.80 -10.07 -12.69
C PRO A 40 -2.38 -11.41 -13.31
N GLU A 41 -1.08 -11.55 -13.53
CA GLU A 41 -0.46 -12.82 -13.95
C GLU A 41 -0.06 -13.61 -12.72
N LEU A 42 -0.96 -14.40 -12.18
CA LEU A 42 -0.78 -15.20 -10.97
C LEU A 42 -0.83 -16.69 -11.31
N ARG A 43 -0.01 -17.50 -10.64
CA ARG A 43 -0.08 -18.96 -10.76
C ARG A 43 -1.17 -19.48 -9.82
N ASP A 44 -1.99 -20.39 -10.27
CA ASP A 44 -3.09 -20.95 -9.47
C ASP A 44 -2.61 -21.58 -8.16
N SER A 45 -1.38 -22.12 -8.14
CA SER A 45 -0.74 -22.68 -6.94
C SER A 45 -0.52 -21.66 -5.83
N ASP A 46 -0.40 -20.38 -6.17
CA ASP A 46 0.00 -19.32 -5.26
C ASP A 46 -1.22 -18.59 -4.67
N LEU A 47 -2.42 -18.92 -5.16
CA LEU A 47 -3.67 -18.26 -4.84
C LEU A 47 -4.42 -18.95 -3.69
N SER A 48 -4.81 -18.16 -2.71
CA SER A 48 -5.82 -18.53 -1.73
C SER A 48 -7.23 -18.64 -2.36
N LEU A 49 -8.16 -19.28 -1.67
CA LEU A 49 -9.56 -19.34 -2.11
C LEU A 49 -10.16 -17.94 -2.28
N ALA A 50 -9.83 -17.02 -1.38
CA ALA A 50 -10.31 -15.65 -1.43
C ALA A 50 -9.82 -14.90 -2.68
N GLU A 51 -8.57 -15.09 -3.08
CA GLU A 51 -7.99 -14.47 -4.29
C GLU A 51 -8.62 -15.06 -5.56
N ARG A 52 -8.90 -16.35 -5.59
CA ARG A 52 -9.59 -17.01 -6.73
C ARG A 52 -11.02 -16.49 -6.90
N GLU A 53 -11.77 -16.32 -5.81
CA GLU A 53 -13.10 -15.71 -5.83
C GLU A 53 -13.06 -14.28 -6.39
N GLU A 54 -12.11 -13.48 -5.95
CA GLU A 54 -11.96 -12.10 -6.44
C GLU A 54 -11.55 -12.05 -7.92
N LEU A 55 -10.69 -12.96 -8.40
CA LEU A 55 -10.34 -13.07 -9.82
C LEU A 55 -11.56 -13.27 -10.72
N THR A 56 -12.55 -14.02 -10.25
CA THR A 56 -13.76 -14.31 -11.04
C THR A 56 -14.81 -13.20 -10.96
N SER A 57 -14.86 -12.44 -9.85
CA SER A 57 -15.84 -11.38 -9.61
C SER A 57 -15.39 -9.99 -10.05
N THR A 58 -14.10 -9.81 -10.35
CA THR A 58 -13.52 -8.53 -10.76
C THR A 58 -13.70 -8.29 -12.26
N TRP A 59 -14.08 -7.06 -12.62
CA TRP A 59 -14.08 -6.63 -14.01
C TRP A 59 -12.70 -6.16 -14.44
N TYR A 60 -12.16 -6.78 -15.48
CA TYR A 60 -10.87 -6.41 -16.05
C TYR A 60 -11.06 -5.55 -17.30
N ILE A 61 -10.58 -4.31 -17.24
CA ILE A 61 -10.80 -3.35 -18.32
C ILE A 61 -10.02 -3.75 -19.57
N LEU A 62 -8.71 -4.00 -19.45
CA LEU A 62 -7.85 -4.34 -20.58
C LEU A 62 -8.06 -5.76 -21.13
N ALA A 63 -8.85 -6.60 -20.46
CA ALA A 63 -9.24 -7.91 -20.98
C ALA A 63 -10.47 -7.85 -21.91
N GLY A 64 -11.10 -6.68 -22.09
CA GLY A 64 -12.23 -6.47 -22.99
C GLY A 64 -11.86 -6.63 -24.46
N SER A 65 -12.84 -6.93 -25.32
CA SER A 65 -12.64 -7.04 -26.74
C SER A 65 -12.46 -5.67 -27.41
N PRO A 66 -11.73 -5.57 -28.54
CA PRO A 66 -11.60 -4.31 -29.30
C PRO A 66 -12.95 -3.70 -29.70
N LEU A 67 -13.97 -4.54 -29.99
CA LEU A 67 -15.33 -4.08 -30.31
C LEU A 67 -15.99 -3.39 -29.11
N GLU A 68 -15.76 -3.90 -27.89
CA GLU A 68 -16.28 -3.32 -26.68
C GLU A 68 -15.66 -1.93 -26.42
N PHE A 69 -14.36 -1.79 -26.64
CA PHE A 69 -13.67 -0.50 -26.57
C PHE A 69 -14.27 0.49 -27.57
N LEU A 70 -14.38 0.09 -28.83
CA LEU A 70 -14.95 0.94 -29.88
C LEU A 70 -16.37 1.36 -29.53
N ARG A 71 -17.21 0.42 -29.09
CA ARG A 71 -18.59 0.68 -28.69
C ARG A 71 -18.68 1.67 -27.53
N ALA A 72 -17.91 1.45 -26.47
CA ALA A 72 -17.87 2.33 -25.28
C ALA A 72 -17.50 3.78 -25.70
N HIS A 73 -16.47 3.94 -26.53
CA HIS A 73 -16.05 5.25 -27.02
C HIS A 73 -17.08 5.90 -27.92
N ALA A 74 -17.61 5.17 -28.91
CA ALA A 74 -18.60 5.69 -29.85
C ALA A 74 -19.88 6.14 -29.13
N LEU A 75 -20.46 5.28 -28.27
CA LEU A 75 -21.68 5.59 -27.54
C LEU A 75 -21.47 6.72 -26.52
N THR A 76 -20.33 6.78 -25.84
CA THR A 76 -20.01 7.88 -24.92
C THR A 76 -19.84 9.20 -25.67
N PHE A 77 -19.14 9.19 -26.80
CA PHE A 77 -18.97 10.38 -27.64
C PHE A 77 -20.33 10.88 -28.15
N CYS A 78 -21.18 10.00 -28.72
CA CYS A 78 -22.49 10.37 -29.23
C CYS A 78 -23.44 10.90 -28.14
N SER A 79 -23.44 10.27 -26.97
CA SER A 79 -24.35 10.66 -25.88
C SER A 79 -23.89 11.87 -25.07
N ARG A 80 -22.58 12.11 -24.98
CA ARG A 80 -21.96 13.13 -24.10
C ARG A 80 -20.75 13.82 -24.75
N PRO A 81 -20.84 14.40 -25.94
CA PRO A 81 -19.66 14.89 -26.68
C PRO A 81 -18.86 15.92 -25.90
N ARG A 82 -19.50 16.86 -25.22
CA ARG A 82 -18.83 17.91 -24.44
C ARG A 82 -18.03 17.31 -23.27
N ARG A 83 -18.59 16.34 -22.55
CA ARG A 83 -17.91 15.68 -21.42
C ARG A 83 -16.80 14.76 -21.90
N TYR A 84 -17.01 14.03 -22.98
CA TYR A 84 -15.98 13.21 -23.63
C TYR A 84 -14.76 14.07 -24.01
N LEU A 85 -14.97 15.20 -24.69
CA LEU A 85 -13.90 16.12 -25.06
C LEU A 85 -13.24 16.79 -23.83
N SER A 86 -13.98 17.04 -22.76
CA SER A 86 -13.42 17.54 -21.50
C SER A 86 -12.50 16.49 -20.84
N GLY A 87 -12.89 15.21 -20.84
CA GLY A 87 -12.06 14.11 -20.38
C GLY A 87 -10.79 13.94 -21.22
N LEU A 88 -10.94 14.00 -22.54
CA LEU A 88 -9.82 13.96 -23.49
C LEU A 88 -8.84 15.13 -23.27
N GLY A 89 -9.38 16.35 -23.09
CA GLY A 89 -8.57 17.53 -22.76
C GLY A 89 -7.87 17.43 -21.42
N THR A 90 -8.48 16.74 -20.45
CA THR A 90 -7.84 16.43 -19.17
C THR A 90 -6.65 15.49 -19.37
N ALA A 91 -6.84 14.39 -20.09
CA ALA A 91 -5.77 13.46 -20.43
C ALA A 91 -4.63 14.14 -21.20
N TRP A 92 -4.98 14.95 -22.20
CA TRP A 92 -3.99 15.72 -22.95
C TRP A 92 -3.10 16.60 -22.07
N ARG A 93 -3.69 17.26 -21.05
CA ARG A 93 -2.94 18.11 -20.11
C ARG A 93 -1.97 17.30 -19.23
N PHE A 94 -2.24 16.02 -18.94
CA PHE A 94 -1.32 15.14 -18.22
C PHE A 94 -0.05 14.83 -19.01
N GLY A 95 -0.18 14.70 -20.34
CA GLY A 95 0.93 14.35 -21.22
C GLY A 95 1.71 15.54 -21.80
N ARG A 96 1.16 16.76 -21.67
CA ARG A 96 1.69 17.96 -22.30
C ARG A 96 3.20 18.11 -22.04
N PHE A 97 3.99 18.22 -23.13
CA PHE A 97 5.44 18.37 -23.15
C PHE A 97 6.31 17.10 -23.01
N HIS A 98 5.72 15.91 -22.86
CA HIS A 98 6.54 14.69 -22.79
C HIS A 98 5.88 13.52 -23.53
N PRO A 99 6.48 12.98 -24.63
CA PRO A 99 5.81 11.99 -25.49
C PRO A 99 5.40 10.71 -24.75
N ARG A 100 6.23 10.19 -23.85
CA ARG A 100 5.88 9.00 -23.04
C ARG A 100 4.71 9.27 -22.10
N ARG A 101 4.69 10.43 -21.42
CA ARG A 101 3.57 10.82 -20.53
C ARG A 101 2.29 11.02 -21.34
N SER A 102 2.37 11.55 -22.58
CA SER A 102 1.21 11.68 -23.47
C SER A 102 0.62 10.32 -23.84
N ALA A 103 1.45 9.34 -24.19
CA ALA A 103 0.99 7.99 -24.51
C ALA A 103 0.26 7.34 -23.31
N PHE A 104 0.84 7.42 -22.10
CA PHE A 104 0.18 6.92 -20.89
C PHE A 104 -1.12 7.67 -20.58
N ALA A 105 -1.15 9.00 -20.75
CA ALA A 105 -2.34 9.78 -20.50
C ALA A 105 -3.49 9.42 -21.45
N MET A 106 -3.16 9.13 -22.72
CA MET A 106 -4.15 8.62 -23.68
C MET A 106 -4.65 7.22 -23.33
N ALA A 107 -3.76 6.33 -22.85
CA ALA A 107 -4.17 5.02 -22.33
C ALA A 107 -5.15 5.17 -21.14
N TYR A 108 -4.84 6.03 -20.17
CA TYR A 108 -5.74 6.33 -19.07
C TYR A 108 -7.10 6.89 -19.50
N PHE A 109 -7.14 7.70 -20.58
CA PHE A 109 -8.41 8.16 -21.14
C PHE A 109 -9.23 7.00 -21.71
N VAL A 110 -8.59 6.10 -22.47
CA VAL A 110 -9.26 4.90 -23.02
C VAL A 110 -9.81 4.02 -21.91
N GLU A 111 -8.98 3.72 -20.91
CA GLU A 111 -9.37 2.94 -19.74
C GLU A 111 -10.55 3.58 -18.98
N ALA A 112 -10.50 4.90 -18.78
CA ALA A 112 -11.54 5.66 -18.08
C ALA A 112 -12.89 5.64 -18.80
N VAL A 113 -12.89 5.73 -20.15
CA VAL A 113 -14.13 5.68 -20.93
C VAL A 113 -14.75 4.29 -20.87
N VAL A 114 -13.96 3.23 -21.02
CA VAL A 114 -14.48 1.85 -20.95
C VAL A 114 -14.99 1.52 -19.54
N ALA A 115 -14.20 1.86 -18.51
CA ALA A 115 -14.62 1.65 -17.12
C ALA A 115 -15.91 2.43 -16.79
N GLY A 116 -15.96 3.71 -17.13
CA GLY A 116 -17.12 4.56 -16.85
C GLY A 116 -18.37 4.14 -17.59
N TYR A 117 -18.25 3.69 -18.84
CA TYR A 117 -19.36 3.16 -19.61
C TYR A 117 -19.99 1.93 -18.92
N ARG A 118 -19.16 0.95 -18.54
CA ARG A 118 -19.62 -0.24 -17.80
C ARG A 118 -20.24 0.09 -16.45
N LEU A 119 -19.63 1.01 -15.71
CA LEU A 119 -20.13 1.43 -14.40
C LEU A 119 -21.48 2.13 -14.51
N GLN A 120 -21.67 2.96 -15.53
CA GLN A 120 -22.95 3.61 -15.80
C GLN A 120 -24.04 2.60 -16.16
N GLU A 121 -23.76 1.62 -17.05
CA GLU A 121 -24.71 0.54 -17.36
C GLU A 121 -25.10 -0.26 -16.11
N ALA A 122 -24.17 -0.43 -15.16
CA ALA A 122 -24.40 -1.12 -13.89
C ALA A 122 -25.11 -0.24 -12.84
N GLY A 123 -25.42 1.03 -13.15
CA GLY A 123 -26.04 1.98 -12.22
C GLY A 123 -25.16 2.34 -11.03
N ILE A 124 -23.83 2.32 -11.20
CA ILE A 124 -22.87 2.71 -10.17
C ILE A 124 -22.58 4.20 -10.31
N THR A 125 -22.79 4.95 -9.23
CA THR A 125 -22.67 6.42 -9.18
C THR A 125 -21.47 6.92 -8.42
N HIS A 126 -20.69 6.02 -7.79
CA HIS A 126 -19.49 6.37 -7.04
C HIS A 126 -18.37 5.35 -7.24
N VAL A 127 -17.16 5.86 -7.40
CA VAL A 127 -15.91 5.08 -7.53
C VAL A 127 -14.95 5.47 -6.42
N HIS A 128 -14.50 4.51 -5.64
CA HIS A 128 -13.34 4.64 -4.78
C HIS A 128 -12.12 4.09 -5.49
N SER A 129 -11.01 4.81 -5.50
CA SER A 129 -9.82 4.38 -6.26
C SER A 129 -8.57 4.35 -5.41
N ASP A 130 -7.89 3.20 -5.50
CA ASP A 130 -6.53 2.96 -5.03
C ASP A 130 -5.61 2.72 -6.23
N PHE A 131 -4.49 3.44 -6.31
CA PHE A 131 -3.47 3.34 -7.38
C PHE A 131 -3.93 3.67 -8.82
N SER A 132 -5.23 3.92 -9.06
CA SER A 132 -5.77 4.30 -10.39
C SER A 132 -6.45 5.67 -10.40
N SER A 133 -5.98 6.57 -9.55
CA SER A 133 -6.58 7.88 -9.32
C SER A 133 -6.66 8.78 -10.56
N THR A 134 -5.75 8.63 -11.53
CA THR A 134 -5.80 9.36 -12.81
C THR A 134 -6.96 8.87 -13.68
N VAL A 135 -7.16 7.56 -13.77
CA VAL A 135 -8.30 6.96 -14.48
C VAL A 135 -9.62 7.39 -13.81
N ALA A 136 -9.67 7.34 -12.47
CA ALA A 136 -10.83 7.80 -11.69
C ALA A 136 -11.17 9.28 -11.98
N LEU A 137 -10.16 10.17 -11.99
CA LEU A 137 -10.37 11.59 -12.29
C LEU A 137 -10.98 11.81 -13.68
N ILE A 138 -10.44 11.15 -14.70
CA ILE A 138 -10.93 11.27 -16.08
C ILE A 138 -12.34 10.70 -16.19
N LEU A 139 -12.58 9.52 -15.59
CA LEU A 139 -13.88 8.85 -15.54
C LEU A 139 -14.95 9.75 -14.89
N GLY A 140 -14.65 10.35 -13.74
CA GLY A 140 -15.55 11.27 -13.04
C GLY A 140 -15.95 12.46 -13.91
N ARG A 141 -15.02 13.00 -14.69
CA ARG A 141 -15.32 14.12 -15.63
C ARG A 141 -16.18 13.73 -16.81
N VAL A 142 -15.97 12.52 -17.36
CA VAL A 142 -16.73 12.04 -18.53
C VAL A 142 -18.13 11.61 -18.14
N PHE A 143 -18.30 10.89 -17.02
CA PHE A 143 -19.55 10.22 -16.69
C PHE A 143 -20.36 10.85 -15.55
N ASP A 144 -19.86 11.89 -14.90
CA ASP A 144 -20.48 12.47 -13.70
C ASP A 144 -20.63 11.47 -12.54
N ILE A 145 -19.69 10.56 -12.47
CA ILE A 145 -19.58 9.59 -11.39
C ILE A 145 -18.74 10.22 -10.29
N GLY A 146 -19.23 10.22 -9.06
CA GLY A 146 -18.48 10.72 -7.91
C GLY A 146 -17.23 9.89 -7.68
N ILE A 147 -16.13 10.52 -7.30
CA ILE A 147 -14.88 9.82 -7.00
C ILE A 147 -14.41 10.07 -5.57
N SER A 148 -13.76 9.09 -4.98
CA SER A 148 -12.97 9.22 -3.76
C SER A 148 -11.68 8.42 -3.91
N LEU A 149 -10.67 8.75 -3.12
CA LEU A 149 -9.33 8.22 -3.27
C LEU A 149 -8.78 7.75 -1.92
N THR A 150 -8.00 6.68 -1.92
CA THR A 150 -7.04 6.39 -0.86
C THR A 150 -5.63 6.52 -1.41
N LEU A 151 -4.78 7.29 -0.71
CA LEU A 151 -3.38 7.53 -1.06
C LEU A 151 -2.49 6.81 -0.06
N HIS A 152 -1.63 5.94 -0.59
CA HIS A 152 -0.87 4.98 0.21
C HIS A 152 0.55 5.40 0.55
N GLY A 153 1.13 6.33 -0.21
CA GLY A 153 2.46 6.66 0.16
C GLY A 153 3.34 7.38 -0.83
N PRO A 154 4.66 7.17 -0.75
CA PRO A 154 5.61 8.14 -1.25
C PRO A 154 5.52 8.39 -2.76
N ALA A 155 5.09 7.43 -3.56
CA ALA A 155 5.01 7.59 -5.02
C ALA A 155 4.14 8.78 -5.43
N GLU A 156 3.03 9.03 -4.72
CA GLU A 156 2.13 10.15 -4.98
C GLU A 156 2.70 11.50 -4.53
N PHE A 157 3.66 11.48 -3.62
CA PHE A 157 4.24 12.69 -3.01
C PHE A 157 5.62 13.07 -3.57
N VAL A 158 6.29 12.18 -4.32
CA VAL A 158 7.60 12.45 -4.96
C VAL A 158 7.46 13.39 -6.15
N ASP A 159 6.43 13.22 -6.97
CA ASP A 159 6.11 14.10 -8.10
C ASP A 159 4.62 14.50 -8.07
N PRO A 160 4.20 15.29 -7.08
CA PRO A 160 2.79 15.63 -6.88
C PRO A 160 2.19 16.45 -8.03
N GLU A 161 3.00 17.23 -8.74
CA GLU A 161 2.57 17.96 -9.93
C GLU A 161 2.37 17.02 -11.12
N GLY A 162 3.31 16.13 -11.39
CA GLY A 162 3.17 15.09 -12.42
C GLY A 162 2.05 14.11 -12.12
N PHE A 163 1.82 13.82 -10.84
CA PHE A 163 0.71 13.03 -10.35
C PHE A 163 -0.64 13.78 -10.36
N ARG A 164 -0.61 15.11 -10.53
CA ARG A 164 -1.79 16.00 -10.49
C ARG A 164 -2.58 15.89 -9.19
N LEU A 165 -1.86 15.83 -8.07
CA LEU A 165 -2.45 15.61 -6.76
C LEU A 165 -3.51 16.67 -6.43
N LYS A 166 -3.23 17.95 -6.69
CA LYS A 166 -4.16 19.05 -6.45
C LYS A 166 -5.49 18.87 -7.18
N GLU A 167 -5.45 18.58 -8.48
CA GLU A 167 -6.65 18.40 -9.30
C GLU A 167 -7.45 17.17 -8.90
N LYS A 168 -6.77 16.10 -8.46
CA LYS A 168 -7.42 14.88 -7.95
C LYS A 168 -8.11 15.15 -6.62
N VAL A 169 -7.45 15.86 -5.71
CA VAL A 169 -8.07 16.26 -4.42
C VAL A 169 -9.27 17.15 -4.67
N GLN A 170 -9.17 18.16 -5.54
CA GLN A 170 -10.29 19.04 -5.88
C GLN A 170 -11.50 18.27 -6.42
N ALA A 171 -11.28 17.30 -7.31
CA ALA A 171 -12.34 16.54 -7.95
C ALA A 171 -12.96 15.46 -7.05
N ALA A 172 -12.22 14.97 -6.06
CA ALA A 172 -12.70 13.93 -5.15
C ALA A 172 -13.74 14.47 -4.15
N LYS A 173 -14.76 13.67 -3.84
CA LYS A 173 -15.70 13.93 -2.74
C LYS A 173 -15.00 13.92 -1.40
N PHE A 174 -14.07 12.98 -1.21
CA PHE A 174 -13.15 12.89 -0.08
C PHE A 174 -11.90 12.14 -0.47
N VAL A 175 -10.84 12.32 0.30
CA VAL A 175 -9.55 11.64 0.11
C VAL A 175 -9.08 11.08 1.44
N CYS A 176 -8.75 9.80 1.45
CA CYS A 176 -8.17 9.11 2.59
C CYS A 176 -6.65 9.08 2.45
N GLY A 177 -5.94 9.48 3.49
CA GLY A 177 -4.53 9.15 3.70
C GLY A 177 -4.43 7.99 4.69
N ILE A 178 -3.50 7.06 4.48
CA ILE A 178 -3.31 5.92 5.39
C ILE A 178 -2.58 6.29 6.69
N SER A 179 -2.18 7.56 6.83
CA SER A 179 -1.47 8.11 8.00
C SER A 179 -1.67 9.62 8.10
N TYR A 180 -1.39 10.19 9.26
CA TYR A 180 -1.35 11.65 9.43
C TYR A 180 -0.24 12.29 8.61
N PHE A 181 0.91 11.62 8.46
CA PHE A 181 1.95 12.05 7.53
C PHE A 181 1.39 12.13 6.11
N GLY A 182 0.73 11.08 5.62
CA GLY A 182 0.09 11.08 4.30
C GLY A 182 -0.92 12.23 4.15
N ARG A 183 -1.77 12.44 5.16
CA ARG A 183 -2.70 13.56 5.19
C ARG A 183 -1.98 14.91 5.12
N SER A 184 -0.87 15.09 5.86
CA SER A 184 -0.09 16.35 5.83
C SER A 184 0.50 16.61 4.44
N GLN A 185 0.95 15.58 3.75
CA GLN A 185 1.44 15.69 2.37
C GLN A 185 0.30 16.08 1.40
N ILE A 186 -0.88 15.50 1.57
CA ILE A 186 -2.06 15.90 0.78
C ILE A 186 -2.41 17.37 1.04
N MET A 187 -2.39 17.81 2.29
CA MET A 187 -2.63 19.21 2.68
C MET A 187 -1.61 20.16 2.04
N LEU A 188 -0.33 19.79 2.05
CA LEU A 188 0.75 20.59 1.46
C LEU A 188 0.51 20.91 -0.03
N TRP A 189 -0.06 19.95 -0.76
CA TRP A 189 -0.26 20.03 -2.21
C TRP A 189 -1.71 20.31 -2.62
N SER A 190 -2.60 20.63 -1.68
CA SER A 190 -3.99 20.96 -1.94
C SER A 190 -4.35 22.34 -1.38
N SER A 191 -5.54 22.86 -1.78
CA SER A 191 -6.02 24.14 -1.27
C SER A 191 -6.61 23.97 0.15
N PRO A 192 -6.46 24.95 1.06
CA PRO A 192 -7.08 24.88 2.38
C PRO A 192 -8.60 24.64 2.35
N SER A 193 -9.28 25.12 1.32
CA SER A 193 -10.72 24.86 1.09
C SER A 193 -11.07 23.38 0.84
N ASP A 194 -10.07 22.55 0.55
CA ASP A 194 -10.24 21.12 0.32
C ASP A 194 -9.92 20.26 1.57
N TRP A 195 -9.42 20.87 2.66
CA TRP A 195 -8.90 20.11 3.80
C TRP A 195 -9.98 19.43 4.64
N ASP A 196 -11.20 19.94 4.64
CA ASP A 196 -12.33 19.36 5.36
C ASP A 196 -12.74 17.98 4.85
N LYS A 197 -12.40 17.65 3.60
CA LYS A 197 -12.68 16.35 2.99
C LYS A 197 -11.53 15.33 3.09
N LEU A 198 -10.44 15.69 3.80
CA LEU A 198 -9.31 14.79 4.02
C LEU A 198 -9.51 13.96 5.29
N GLU A 199 -9.51 12.65 5.11
CA GLU A 199 -9.69 11.67 6.18
C GLU A 199 -8.38 10.89 6.43
N VAL A 200 -8.24 10.31 7.62
CA VAL A 200 -7.17 9.35 7.92
C VAL A 200 -7.80 7.99 8.16
N THR A 201 -7.47 7.04 7.31
CA THR A 201 -7.97 5.66 7.38
C THR A 201 -6.77 4.70 7.35
N PRO A 202 -6.23 4.35 8.54
CA PRO A 202 -5.07 3.48 8.62
C PRO A 202 -5.35 2.11 8.02
N LEU A 203 -4.34 1.51 7.40
CA LEU A 203 -4.39 0.11 6.99
C LEU A 203 -4.57 -0.79 8.21
N GLY A 204 -5.04 -2.01 8.01
CA GLY A 204 -5.18 -3.00 9.05
C GLY A 204 -4.74 -4.39 8.62
N ILE A 205 -4.40 -5.21 9.60
CA ILE A 205 -4.15 -6.64 9.40
C ILE A 205 -5.05 -7.47 10.31
N ASP A 206 -5.35 -8.69 9.90
CA ASP A 206 -6.06 -9.65 10.73
C ASP A 206 -5.10 -10.18 11.81
N VAL A 207 -5.23 -9.63 13.02
CA VAL A 207 -4.37 -9.98 14.16
C VAL A 207 -4.53 -11.44 14.57
N SER A 208 -5.73 -12.03 14.40
CA SER A 208 -6.03 -13.40 14.82
C SER A 208 -5.22 -14.44 14.06
N GLY A 209 -4.84 -14.12 12.82
CA GLY A 209 -4.03 -14.98 11.98
C GLY A 209 -2.53 -15.04 12.33
N TRP A 210 -2.06 -14.25 13.34
CA TRP A 210 -0.64 -14.16 13.71
C TRP A 210 -0.39 -14.74 15.10
N LEU A 211 0.16 -15.95 15.14
CA LEU A 211 0.60 -16.56 16.39
C LEU A 211 1.86 -15.84 16.90
N PRO A 212 2.01 -15.69 18.22
CA PRO A 212 3.20 -15.10 18.81
C PRO A 212 4.48 -15.88 18.41
N ALA A 213 5.51 -15.12 18.08
CA ALA A 213 6.85 -15.68 17.91
C ALA A 213 7.34 -16.32 19.22
N THR A 214 8.16 -17.38 19.09
CA THR A 214 8.79 -17.99 20.26
C THR A 214 9.91 -17.08 20.74
N PHE A 215 9.72 -16.48 21.93
CA PHE A 215 10.77 -15.65 22.49
C PHE A 215 11.99 -16.49 22.88
N ARG A 216 13.17 -16.07 22.42
CA ARG A 216 14.46 -16.67 22.73
C ARG A 216 15.30 -15.65 23.52
N GLU A 217 15.68 -15.96 24.73
CA GLU A 217 16.36 -14.99 25.59
C GLU A 217 17.76 -14.62 25.07
N ARG A 218 18.58 -15.62 24.74
CA ARG A 218 19.94 -15.45 24.19
C ARG A 218 20.14 -16.38 22.98
N PRO A 219 19.53 -16.04 21.83
CA PRO A 219 19.63 -16.89 20.65
C PRO A 219 21.03 -16.83 20.03
N ALA A 220 21.47 -17.98 19.51
CA ALA A 220 22.67 -18.09 18.70
C ALA A 220 22.39 -19.05 17.51
N PRO A 221 22.36 -18.57 16.27
CA PRO A 221 22.46 -17.17 15.90
C PRO A 221 21.21 -16.35 16.29
N PHE A 222 21.38 -15.02 16.38
CA PHE A 222 20.29 -14.07 16.48
C PHE A 222 19.66 -13.86 15.11
N GLU A 223 18.37 -14.16 14.98
CA GLU A 223 17.68 -14.21 13.70
C GLU A 223 17.02 -12.87 13.34
N LEU A 224 17.57 -12.22 12.33
CA LEU A 224 16.98 -11.04 11.71
C LEU A 224 16.11 -11.44 10.52
N ILE A 225 14.99 -10.75 10.34
CA ILE A 225 14.19 -10.86 9.13
C ILE A 225 13.96 -9.47 8.52
N SER A 226 14.06 -9.39 7.20
CA SER A 226 13.58 -8.24 6.45
C SER A 226 12.71 -8.72 5.28
N VAL A 227 11.55 -8.10 5.11
CA VAL A 227 10.54 -8.54 4.15
C VAL A 227 10.23 -7.43 3.17
N GLY A 228 10.26 -7.74 1.89
CA GLY A 228 9.88 -6.81 0.85
C GLY A 228 10.55 -7.08 -0.50
N ARG A 229 10.11 -6.32 -1.51
CA ARG A 229 10.70 -6.40 -2.85
C ARG A 229 12.18 -6.00 -2.79
N LEU A 230 13.05 -6.79 -3.39
CA LEU A 230 14.49 -6.49 -3.48
C LEU A 230 14.73 -5.38 -4.52
N ALA A 231 14.56 -4.13 -4.10
CA ALA A 231 14.63 -2.93 -4.92
C ALA A 231 15.32 -1.78 -4.18
N ALA A 232 15.92 -0.85 -4.91
CA ALA A 232 16.75 0.25 -4.38
C ALA A 232 16.08 1.04 -3.24
N VAL A 233 14.79 1.30 -3.34
CA VAL A 233 14.02 2.03 -2.32
C VAL A 233 14.04 1.37 -0.94
N LYS A 234 14.33 0.08 -0.86
CA LYS A 234 14.35 -0.70 0.39
C LYS A 234 15.70 -0.65 1.13
N GLY A 235 16.76 -0.12 0.52
CA GLY A 235 18.05 0.11 1.18
C GLY A 235 18.74 -1.14 1.71
N TYR A 236 18.46 -2.32 1.13
CA TYR A 236 19.06 -3.59 1.58
C TYR A 236 20.60 -3.62 1.67
N PRO A 237 21.36 -2.90 0.82
CA PRO A 237 22.81 -2.82 0.99
C PRO A 237 23.22 -2.34 2.37
N LEU A 238 22.51 -1.31 2.92
CA LEU A 238 22.80 -0.78 4.26
C LEU A 238 22.52 -1.82 5.36
N LEU A 239 21.49 -2.64 5.20
CA LEU A 239 21.18 -3.70 6.13
C LEU A 239 22.26 -4.81 6.09
N ILE A 240 22.73 -5.17 4.90
CA ILE A 240 23.81 -6.14 4.74
C ILE A 240 25.12 -5.60 5.36
N ASP A 241 25.42 -4.32 5.17
CA ASP A 241 26.57 -3.66 5.80
C ASP A 241 26.44 -3.61 7.33
N ALA A 242 25.23 -3.37 7.87
CA ALA A 242 24.99 -3.43 9.31
C ALA A 242 25.23 -4.84 9.88
N VAL A 243 24.81 -5.89 9.16
CA VAL A 243 25.08 -7.29 9.54
C VAL A 243 26.58 -7.57 9.50
N ALA A 244 27.33 -7.10 8.49
CA ALA A 244 28.79 -7.26 8.43
C ALA A 244 29.46 -6.63 9.66
N ARG A 245 29.08 -5.41 10.04
CA ARG A 245 29.58 -4.73 11.25
C ARG A 245 29.29 -5.51 12.53
N LEU A 246 28.12 -6.12 12.67
CA LEU A 246 27.78 -6.96 13.82
C LEU A 246 28.68 -8.21 13.89
N LEU A 247 28.93 -8.84 12.74
CA LEU A 247 29.83 -10.01 12.65
C LEU A 247 31.27 -9.64 12.98
N ASP A 248 31.77 -8.48 12.55
CA ASP A 248 33.08 -7.95 12.90
C ASP A 248 33.20 -7.71 14.41
N GLN A 249 32.11 -7.33 15.08
CA GLN A 249 32.00 -7.24 16.53
C GLN A 249 31.87 -8.62 17.22
N ARG A 250 32.04 -9.74 16.49
CA ARG A 250 31.88 -11.13 16.94
C ARG A 250 30.47 -11.45 17.47
N ARG A 251 29.44 -10.76 16.97
CA ARG A 251 28.05 -11.09 17.27
C ARG A 251 27.55 -12.17 16.32
N ASP A 252 27.00 -13.24 16.87
CA ASP A 252 26.44 -14.33 16.06
C ASP A 252 25.04 -13.95 15.56
N VAL A 253 24.97 -13.43 14.34
CA VAL A 253 23.75 -12.93 13.71
C VAL A 253 23.55 -13.59 12.35
N ARG A 254 22.28 -13.79 11.95
CA ARG A 254 21.88 -14.26 10.64
C ARG A 254 20.70 -13.41 10.12
N LEU A 255 20.71 -13.06 8.85
CA LEU A 255 19.68 -12.27 8.21
C LEU A 255 18.94 -13.10 7.16
N THR A 256 17.61 -13.14 7.25
CA THR A 256 16.73 -13.68 6.21
C THR A 256 16.09 -12.52 5.44
N LEU A 257 16.32 -12.46 4.13
CA LEU A 257 15.67 -11.56 3.19
C LEU A 257 14.51 -12.30 2.50
N ALA A 258 13.28 -12.01 2.90
CA ALA A 258 12.09 -12.62 2.32
C ALA A 258 11.49 -11.69 1.25
N GLY A 259 11.62 -12.08 0.02
CA GLY A 259 11.21 -11.35 -1.17
C GLY A 259 12.13 -11.58 -2.35
N ASP A 260 11.74 -11.03 -3.48
CA ASP A 260 12.51 -11.06 -4.71
C ASP A 260 12.47 -9.71 -5.41
N GLY A 261 13.34 -9.49 -6.39
CA GLY A 261 13.37 -8.24 -7.13
C GLY A 261 14.64 -8.00 -7.93
N PRO A 262 14.69 -6.86 -8.64
CA PRO A 262 15.77 -6.58 -9.60
C PRO A 262 17.16 -6.47 -8.97
N GLU A 263 17.24 -6.20 -7.65
CA GLU A 263 18.53 -6.06 -6.97
C GLU A 263 19.09 -7.37 -6.39
N ARG A 264 18.37 -8.49 -6.51
CA ARG A 264 18.80 -9.75 -5.91
C ARG A 264 20.25 -10.11 -6.21
N ALA A 265 20.62 -10.15 -7.49
CA ALA A 265 21.97 -10.51 -7.92
C ALA A 265 23.04 -9.54 -7.35
N TYR A 266 22.71 -8.25 -7.30
CA TYR A 266 23.59 -7.24 -6.70
C TYR A 266 23.78 -7.48 -5.19
N LEU A 267 22.72 -7.80 -4.46
CA LEU A 267 22.77 -8.04 -3.01
C LEU A 267 23.52 -9.33 -2.67
N GLU A 268 23.35 -10.40 -3.45
CA GLU A 268 24.10 -11.65 -3.32
C GLU A 268 25.62 -11.40 -3.52
N GLU A 269 25.98 -10.63 -4.56
CA GLU A 269 27.37 -10.24 -4.83
C GLU A 269 27.91 -9.31 -3.73
N HIS A 270 27.10 -8.40 -3.18
CA HIS A 270 27.49 -7.54 -2.09
C HIS A 270 27.84 -8.34 -0.82
N ALA A 271 26.99 -9.29 -0.43
CA ALA A 271 27.24 -10.21 0.68
C ALA A 271 28.50 -11.07 0.45
N ARG A 272 28.76 -11.49 -0.80
CA ARG A 272 29.98 -12.23 -1.17
C ARG A 272 31.24 -11.39 -1.01
N ARG A 273 31.22 -10.14 -1.45
CA ARG A 273 32.35 -9.20 -1.29
C ARG A 273 32.70 -8.94 0.17
N LEU A 274 31.70 -8.91 1.04
CA LEU A 274 31.87 -8.75 2.49
C LEU A 274 32.25 -10.07 3.20
N GLY A 275 32.29 -11.22 2.50
CA GLY A 275 32.62 -12.52 3.09
C GLY A 275 31.54 -13.10 4.02
N ILE A 276 30.31 -12.59 3.97
CA ILE A 276 29.23 -12.96 4.90
C ILE A 276 28.09 -13.76 4.25
N THR A 277 28.30 -14.34 3.07
CA THR A 277 27.26 -15.07 2.32
C THR A 277 26.57 -16.15 3.16
N SER A 278 27.30 -16.86 4.02
CA SER A 278 26.75 -17.90 4.89
C SER A 278 25.80 -17.35 5.99
N ARG A 279 25.79 -16.05 6.19
CA ARG A 279 24.98 -15.35 7.19
C ARG A 279 23.75 -14.66 6.61
N ILE A 280 23.60 -14.67 5.28
CA ILE A 280 22.47 -14.07 4.58
C ILE A 280 21.67 -15.15 3.86
N ILE A 281 20.38 -15.27 4.17
CA ILE A 281 19.45 -16.19 3.52
C ILE A 281 18.57 -15.39 2.58
N PHE A 282 18.64 -15.65 1.28
CA PHE A 282 17.72 -15.10 0.28
C PHE A 282 16.56 -16.09 0.10
N ALA A 283 15.47 -15.89 0.86
CA ALA A 283 14.35 -16.82 0.88
C ALA A 283 13.49 -16.77 -0.41
N GLY A 284 13.70 -15.75 -1.25
CA GLY A 284 12.89 -15.54 -2.43
C GLY A 284 11.47 -15.09 -2.10
N TRP A 285 10.61 -15.16 -3.11
CA TRP A 285 9.21 -14.86 -2.91
C TRP A 285 8.55 -15.85 -1.94
N THR A 286 7.77 -15.35 -0.99
CA THR A 286 7.26 -16.13 0.13
C THR A 286 5.76 -15.87 0.28
N ASN A 287 4.93 -16.92 0.29
CA ASN A 287 3.51 -16.80 0.56
C ASN A 287 3.23 -16.49 2.04
N GLN A 288 1.99 -16.10 2.35
CA GLN A 288 1.59 -15.69 3.71
C GLN A 288 1.82 -16.77 4.77
N ALA A 289 1.62 -18.05 4.45
CA ALA A 289 1.81 -19.14 5.41
C ALA A 289 3.29 -19.31 5.77
N ALA A 290 4.16 -19.36 4.76
CA ALA A 290 5.60 -19.45 4.95
C ALA A 290 6.17 -18.17 5.63
N LEU A 291 5.63 -16.99 5.30
CA LEU A 291 6.04 -15.74 5.93
C LEU A 291 5.72 -15.71 7.43
N ARG A 292 4.56 -16.23 7.84
CA ARG A 292 4.23 -16.40 9.27
C ARG A 292 5.23 -17.25 10.00
N GLU A 293 5.69 -18.36 9.38
CA GLU A 293 6.71 -19.21 9.97
C GLU A 293 8.08 -18.54 10.05
N LEU A 294 8.44 -17.72 9.07
CA LEU A 294 9.67 -16.91 9.11
C LEU A 294 9.62 -15.91 10.27
N TYR A 295 8.54 -15.13 10.42
CA TYR A 295 8.41 -14.23 11.56
C TYR A 295 8.47 -14.98 12.90
N ARG A 296 7.80 -16.15 13.01
CA ARG A 296 7.78 -16.94 14.24
C ARG A 296 9.17 -17.40 14.69
N LYS A 297 10.11 -17.57 13.75
CA LYS A 297 11.50 -17.98 14.00
C LYS A 297 12.46 -16.80 14.17
N SER A 298 11.99 -15.57 13.95
CA SER A 298 12.83 -14.38 13.98
C SER A 298 12.80 -13.71 15.35
N ASP A 299 13.93 -13.13 15.75
CA ASP A 299 14.08 -12.38 17.00
C ASP A 299 13.81 -10.88 16.79
N LEU A 300 14.04 -10.39 15.55
CA LEU A 300 13.93 -8.99 15.21
C LEU A 300 13.57 -8.81 13.72
N CYS A 301 12.64 -7.92 13.45
CA CYS A 301 12.35 -7.46 12.08
C CYS A 301 13.07 -6.14 11.82
N VAL A 302 13.78 -6.05 10.70
CA VAL A 302 14.58 -4.86 10.36
C VAL A 302 14.18 -4.33 8.99
N LEU A 303 13.91 -3.02 8.91
CA LEU A 303 13.82 -2.30 7.65
C LEU A 303 14.94 -1.25 7.55
N SER A 304 15.43 -1.05 6.33
CA SER A 304 16.44 -0.05 5.97
C SER A 304 15.97 0.89 4.86
N SER A 305 14.65 0.93 4.61
CA SER A 305 14.03 1.61 3.48
C SER A 305 14.28 3.12 3.45
N PHE A 306 14.42 3.68 2.26
CA PHE A 306 14.49 5.13 2.03
C PHE A 306 13.13 5.80 1.90
N ALA A 307 12.11 5.05 1.49
CA ALA A 307 10.74 5.55 1.37
C ALA A 307 9.71 4.45 1.61
N GLU A 308 8.69 4.77 2.39
CA GLU A 308 7.56 3.91 2.74
C GLU A 308 6.28 4.75 2.88
N GLY A 309 5.11 4.10 2.84
CA GLY A 309 3.90 4.69 3.41
C GLY A 309 3.78 4.34 4.90
N VAL A 310 2.97 3.34 5.20
CA VAL A 310 2.98 2.60 6.47
C VAL A 310 3.20 1.13 6.12
N PRO A 311 4.39 0.56 6.40
CA PRO A 311 4.76 -0.77 5.90
C PRO A 311 3.94 -1.89 6.54
N VAL A 312 3.17 -2.61 5.75
CA VAL A 312 2.37 -3.76 6.21
C VAL A 312 3.25 -4.85 6.81
N VAL A 313 4.46 -5.04 6.28
CA VAL A 313 5.42 -6.02 6.80
C VAL A 313 5.86 -5.75 8.24
N LEU A 314 5.92 -4.48 8.66
CA LEU A 314 6.14 -4.13 10.07
C LEU A 314 4.90 -4.43 10.92
N MET A 315 3.68 -4.17 10.40
CA MET A 315 2.45 -4.56 11.09
C MET A 315 2.41 -6.08 11.31
N GLU A 316 2.80 -6.85 10.31
CA GLU A 316 2.84 -8.31 10.35
C GLU A 316 3.87 -8.82 11.38
N ALA A 317 5.08 -8.27 11.37
CA ALA A 317 6.11 -8.58 12.37
C ALA A 317 5.62 -8.26 13.79
N MET A 318 5.08 -7.06 14.00
CA MET A 318 4.56 -6.60 15.27
C MET A 318 3.36 -7.46 15.74
N ALA A 319 2.48 -7.88 14.85
CA ALA A 319 1.39 -8.80 15.17
C ALA A 319 1.89 -10.18 15.59
N ALA A 320 2.98 -10.65 15.00
CA ALA A 320 3.68 -11.86 15.43
C ALA A 320 4.48 -11.66 16.74
N GLY A 321 4.51 -10.46 17.31
CA GLY A 321 5.30 -10.16 18.50
C GLY A 321 6.81 -10.12 18.24
N VAL A 322 7.21 -9.79 17.02
CA VAL A 322 8.61 -9.58 16.64
C VAL A 322 8.90 -8.09 16.72
N PRO A 323 9.77 -7.63 17.64
CA PRO A 323 10.15 -6.23 17.73
C PRO A 323 10.78 -5.76 16.42
N CYS A 324 10.71 -4.46 16.15
CA CYS A 324 11.14 -3.90 14.88
C CYS A 324 12.23 -2.84 15.07
N VAL A 325 13.21 -2.84 14.16
CA VAL A 325 14.11 -1.71 13.93
C VAL A 325 13.82 -1.14 12.54
N ALA A 326 13.52 0.14 12.45
CA ALA A 326 13.11 0.76 11.20
C ALA A 326 13.54 2.22 11.12
N PRO A 327 13.69 2.80 9.91
CA PRO A 327 14.04 4.19 9.77
C PRO A 327 12.89 5.12 10.21
N ARG A 328 13.22 6.27 10.77
CA ARG A 328 12.27 7.31 11.20
C ARG A 328 11.79 8.13 9.99
N ILE A 329 11.03 7.50 9.11
CA ILE A 329 10.52 8.13 7.88
C ILE A 329 9.00 8.00 7.77
N THR A 330 8.38 8.94 7.08
CA THR A 330 6.98 8.93 6.62
C THR A 330 6.00 8.50 7.71
N GLY A 331 5.18 7.46 7.50
CA GLY A 331 4.21 6.95 8.47
C GLY A 331 4.76 5.92 9.47
N ILE A 332 6.05 5.55 9.41
CA ILE A 332 6.63 4.57 10.34
C ILE A 332 6.57 5.05 11.80
N PRO A 333 6.84 6.34 12.14
CA PRO A 333 6.71 6.84 13.51
C PRO A 333 5.28 6.83 14.06
N GLU A 334 4.27 6.75 13.20
CA GLU A 334 2.88 6.57 13.64
C GLU A 334 2.58 5.11 13.99
N LEU A 335 3.27 4.16 13.36
CA LEU A 335 3.16 2.74 13.63
C LEU A 335 3.96 2.33 14.86
N ILE A 336 5.25 2.69 14.91
CA ILE A 336 6.21 2.30 15.94
C ILE A 336 6.48 3.48 16.88
N ARG A 337 6.19 3.32 18.17
CA ARG A 337 6.66 4.23 19.23
C ARG A 337 8.07 3.86 19.61
N HIS A 338 9.02 4.76 19.32
CA HIS A 338 10.44 4.54 19.61
C HIS A 338 10.70 4.18 21.08
N GLY A 339 11.47 3.13 21.32
CA GLY A 339 11.79 2.63 22.68
C GLY A 339 10.65 1.83 23.34
N ILE A 340 9.46 1.73 22.74
CA ILE A 340 8.29 1.05 23.33
C ILE A 340 7.89 -0.16 22.47
N ASP A 341 7.61 0.05 21.18
CA ASP A 341 7.18 -0.98 20.24
C ASP A 341 8.32 -1.47 19.35
N GLY A 342 9.44 -0.75 19.34
CA GLY A 342 10.61 -0.98 18.51
C GLY A 342 11.55 0.20 18.56
N ILE A 343 12.61 0.15 17.76
CA ILE A 343 13.61 1.22 17.66
C ILE A 343 13.49 1.91 16.30
N LEU A 344 13.42 3.23 16.34
CA LEU A 344 13.47 4.07 15.14
C LEU A 344 14.87 4.68 15.01
N VAL A 345 15.48 4.47 13.84
CA VAL A 345 16.84 4.94 13.53
C VAL A 345 16.82 6.04 12.45
N THR A 346 17.90 6.77 12.35
CA THR A 346 18.11 7.76 11.28
C THR A 346 18.19 7.04 9.93
N PRO A 347 17.41 7.45 8.92
CA PRO A 347 17.48 6.85 7.59
C PRO A 347 18.89 6.95 7.00
N SER A 348 19.36 5.89 6.35
CA SER A 348 20.69 5.75 5.75
C SER A 348 21.88 5.69 6.74
N ASP A 349 21.67 5.72 8.03
CA ASP A 349 22.71 5.53 9.04
C ASP A 349 22.90 4.04 9.37
N THR A 350 23.89 3.44 8.74
CA THR A 350 24.23 2.00 8.95
C THR A 350 24.82 1.75 10.34
N GLU A 351 25.49 2.73 10.94
CA GLU A 351 26.09 2.60 12.26
C GLU A 351 25.02 2.61 13.34
N GLU A 352 24.08 3.55 13.29
CA GLU A 352 22.94 3.60 14.19
C GLU A 352 22.05 2.33 14.03
N LEU A 353 21.85 1.86 12.78
CA LEU A 353 21.12 0.63 12.51
C LEU A 353 21.77 -0.58 13.18
N ALA A 354 23.08 -0.76 13.01
CA ALA A 354 23.84 -1.84 13.65
C ALA A 354 23.81 -1.71 15.18
N GLY A 355 24.00 -0.49 15.70
CA GLY A 355 23.93 -0.20 17.14
C GLY A 355 22.58 -0.53 17.76
N ALA A 356 21.49 -0.19 17.07
CA ALA A 356 20.13 -0.51 17.53
C ALA A 356 19.88 -2.02 17.58
N ILE A 357 20.36 -2.77 16.57
CA ILE A 357 20.26 -4.23 16.56
C ILE A 357 21.11 -4.81 17.70
N ALA A 358 22.36 -4.35 17.88
CA ALA A 358 23.25 -4.78 18.96
C ALA A 358 22.63 -4.56 20.34
N GLY A 359 22.05 -3.37 20.58
CA GLY A 359 21.39 -3.05 21.84
C GLY A 359 20.25 -4.02 22.17
N LEU A 360 19.41 -4.34 21.16
CA LEU A 360 18.34 -5.32 21.36
C LEU A 360 18.83 -6.76 21.50
N MET A 361 20.00 -7.10 20.97
CA MET A 361 20.65 -8.39 21.26
C MET A 361 21.10 -8.48 22.73
N ASP A 362 21.62 -7.39 23.28
CA ASP A 362 22.16 -7.32 24.64
C ASP A 362 21.09 -7.18 25.74
N GLU A 363 19.92 -6.67 25.38
CA GLU A 363 18.82 -6.36 26.30
C GLU A 363 17.58 -7.26 26.07
N PRO A 364 17.63 -8.56 26.47
CA PRO A 364 16.53 -9.51 26.22
C PRO A 364 15.23 -9.10 26.91
N GLU A 365 15.29 -8.46 28.09
CA GLU A 365 14.10 -8.04 28.80
C GLU A 365 13.40 -6.87 28.08
N LEU A 366 14.15 -5.90 27.59
CA LEU A 366 13.61 -4.82 26.74
C LEU A 366 12.96 -5.41 25.47
N ARG A 367 13.63 -6.36 24.82
CA ARG A 367 13.10 -7.05 23.64
C ARG A 367 11.81 -7.80 23.94
N ARG A 368 11.69 -8.42 25.13
CA ARG A 368 10.46 -9.10 25.59
C ARG A 368 9.31 -8.11 25.81
N GLN A 369 9.59 -6.98 26.43
CA GLN A 369 8.62 -5.92 26.65
C GLN A 369 8.13 -5.34 25.33
N MET A 370 9.04 -5.06 24.37
CA MET A 370 8.69 -4.60 23.03
C MET A 370 7.85 -5.63 22.27
N ALA A 371 8.15 -6.92 22.39
CA ALA A 371 7.36 -7.99 21.76
C ALA A 371 5.91 -8.01 22.21
N LYS A 372 5.66 -7.73 23.49
CA LYS A 372 4.30 -7.57 24.04
C LYS A 372 3.65 -6.28 23.53
N SER A 373 4.36 -5.16 23.68
CA SER A 373 3.84 -3.83 23.36
C SER A 373 3.48 -3.70 21.88
N CYS A 374 4.31 -4.23 20.95
CA CYS A 374 4.02 -4.17 19.53
C CYS A 374 2.75 -4.94 19.15
N ARG A 375 2.48 -6.11 19.73
CA ARG A 375 1.21 -6.84 19.52
C ARG A 375 0.00 -6.04 20.02
N GLU A 376 0.09 -5.46 21.23
CA GLU A 376 -0.96 -4.62 21.80
C GLU A 376 -1.23 -3.41 20.90
N ARG A 377 -0.17 -2.79 20.39
CA ARG A 377 -0.26 -1.65 19.45
C ARG A 377 -1.02 -2.01 18.18
N ILE A 378 -0.71 -3.16 17.58
CA ILE A 378 -1.40 -3.62 16.35
C ILE A 378 -2.86 -3.94 16.65
N ALA A 379 -3.15 -4.66 17.72
CA ALA A 379 -4.52 -4.99 18.11
C ALA A 379 -5.38 -3.75 18.44
N ASP A 380 -4.76 -2.69 18.97
CA ASP A 380 -5.47 -1.44 19.28
C ASP A 380 -5.70 -0.56 18.03
N LYS A 381 -4.68 -0.29 17.21
CA LYS A 381 -4.69 0.74 16.16
C LYS A 381 -4.72 0.21 14.73
N TYR A 382 -4.28 -1.02 14.50
CA TYR A 382 -4.09 -1.57 13.17
C TYR A 382 -4.83 -2.90 12.98
N ASP A 383 -5.84 -3.18 13.80
CA ASP A 383 -6.76 -4.30 13.59
C ASP A 383 -7.63 -4.05 12.36
N LEU A 384 -7.65 -5.03 11.45
CA LEU A 384 -8.38 -4.94 10.18
C LEU A 384 -9.86 -4.65 10.38
N SER A 385 -10.49 -5.34 11.34
CA SER A 385 -11.93 -5.21 11.56
C SER A 385 -12.32 -3.82 12.06
N LYS A 386 -11.48 -3.21 12.90
CA LYS A 386 -11.65 -1.83 13.38
C LYS A 386 -11.46 -0.83 12.26
N ASN A 387 -10.39 -0.98 11.47
CA ASN A 387 -10.03 0.00 10.44
C ASN A 387 -10.96 -0.08 9.22
N VAL A 388 -11.46 -1.28 8.86
CA VAL A 388 -12.51 -1.42 7.85
C VAL A 388 -13.83 -0.77 8.31
N ARG A 389 -14.19 -0.86 9.59
CA ARG A 389 -15.36 -0.14 10.12
C ARG A 389 -15.15 1.37 10.06
N LEU A 390 -13.97 1.87 10.45
CA LEU A 390 -13.64 3.29 10.33
C LEU A 390 -13.78 3.78 8.88
N LEU A 391 -13.27 3.03 7.90
CA LEU A 391 -13.41 3.35 6.49
C LEU A 391 -14.89 3.32 6.05
N SER A 392 -15.65 2.32 6.51
CA SER A 392 -17.08 2.24 6.26
C SER A 392 -17.84 3.46 6.82
N ASP A 393 -17.50 3.92 8.01
CA ASP A 393 -18.10 5.11 8.64
C ASP A 393 -17.75 6.39 7.86
N VAL A 394 -16.52 6.49 7.35
CA VAL A 394 -16.12 7.57 6.44
C VAL A 394 -16.96 7.54 5.17
N PHE A 395 -17.15 6.38 4.55
CA PHE A 395 -17.98 6.24 3.36
C PHE A 395 -19.44 6.65 3.64
N ILE A 396 -20.04 6.17 4.74
CA ILE A 396 -21.40 6.53 5.13
C ILE A 396 -21.48 8.06 5.29
N ARG A 397 -20.63 8.66 6.08
CA ARG A 397 -20.65 10.10 6.36
C ARG A 397 -20.46 10.93 5.08
N ARG A 398 -19.47 10.60 4.26
CA ARG A 398 -19.09 11.39 3.09
C ARG A 398 -19.99 11.19 1.87
N LEU A 399 -20.61 10.04 1.74
CA LEU A 399 -21.52 9.75 0.63
C LEU A 399 -22.97 10.13 0.96
N SER A 400 -23.42 10.03 2.23
CA SER A 400 -24.78 10.41 2.64
C SER A 400 -24.97 11.93 2.77
N LEU A 401 -23.92 12.71 3.02
CA LEU A 401 -23.99 14.16 3.11
C LEU A 401 -24.36 14.85 1.77
N ASN A 402 -24.21 14.17 0.65
CA ASN A 402 -24.48 14.70 -0.68
C ASN A 402 -25.90 14.42 -1.20
N ASP A 403 -26.73 13.65 -0.46
CA ASP A 403 -28.15 13.48 -0.79
C ASP A 403 -29.05 14.62 -0.23
N ARG A 404 -28.48 15.58 0.51
CA ARG A 404 -29.21 16.80 0.90
C ARG A 404 -29.08 17.85 -0.23
N PRO A 405 -30.19 18.33 -0.81
CA PRO A 405 -30.12 19.43 -1.77
C PRO A 405 -29.45 20.63 -1.11
N HIS A 406 -28.48 21.23 -1.81
CA HIS A 406 -27.87 22.49 -1.38
C HIS A 406 -29.01 23.50 -1.08
N ALA A 407 -29.23 23.80 0.20
CA ALA A 407 -29.99 24.96 0.58
C ALA A 407 -29.24 26.19 0.04
N ALA A 408 -29.86 26.92 -0.90
CA ALA A 408 -29.30 28.13 -1.44
C ALA A 408 -28.97 29.08 -0.27
N PRO A 409 -27.84 29.80 -0.31
CA PRO A 409 -27.56 30.82 0.68
C PRO A 409 -28.63 31.93 0.57
N ARG A 410 -29.24 32.28 1.71
CA ARG A 410 -30.14 33.42 1.85
C ARG A 410 -29.37 34.73 1.75
#